data_e52793d443b98ff63e8e8a9585395e81
#
_entry.id   e52793d443b98ff63e8e8a9585395e81
#
_cell.length_a   1.000
_cell.length_b   1.000
_cell.length_c   1.000
_cell.angle_alpha   90.00
_cell.angle_beta   90.00
_cell.angle_gamma   90.00
#
_symmetry.space_group_name_H-M   'P 1'
#
loop_
_entity.id
_entity.type
_entity.pdbx_description
1 polymer ?
#
loop_
_entity_poly.entity_id
_entity_poly.type
_entity_poly.pdbx_seq_one_letter_code
_entity_poly.pdbx_strand_id
1 'polypeptide(L)'
;SDLTKAAQKIQQDFGQVVYGLGEAHSNFSINMAVEEAIESSRIQQILNPKSKKHEPLFALLSMMKTTDADLERHVKRTQELSVKLAEKIGLPFLEKSQLQLVCVLHDIGKLFVPQDILQKKGALTKDEMAQIKQHAQKGADFLLKMPSFENIALFVKYHHERYDGKGYPMGLKGEEIPEIARIIAVADSYDAM
;
A
#
# COMPACT_ATOMS: atom_id res chain seq x y z
N SER A 1 19.29 -3.65 17.57
CA SER A 1 19.06 -4.92 18.28
C SER A 1 19.99 -5.99 17.71
N ASP A 2 20.20 -7.09 18.45
CA ASP A 2 21.10 -8.18 18.02
C ASP A 2 20.64 -8.83 16.72
N LEU A 3 19.33 -8.87 16.45
CA LEU A 3 18.75 -9.35 15.19
C LEU A 3 19.16 -8.48 14.00
N THR A 4 19.21 -7.16 14.17
CA THR A 4 19.63 -6.23 13.09
C THR A 4 21.11 -6.46 12.73
N LYS A 5 21.97 -6.68 13.74
CA LYS A 5 23.39 -6.99 13.52
C LYS A 5 23.58 -8.36 12.86
N ALA A 6 22.80 -9.35 13.29
CA ALA A 6 22.83 -10.68 12.68
C ALA A 6 22.39 -10.64 11.20
N ALA A 7 21.30 -9.93 10.88
CA ALA A 7 20.82 -9.74 9.51
C ALA A 7 21.85 -9.00 8.63
N GLN A 8 22.48 -7.93 9.16
CA GLN A 8 23.56 -7.21 8.46
C GLN A 8 24.76 -8.09 8.18
N LYS A 9 25.13 -8.96 9.15
CA LYS A 9 26.23 -9.91 8.99
C LYS A 9 25.93 -10.96 7.92
N ILE A 10 24.70 -11.50 7.90
CA ILE A 10 24.23 -12.42 6.87
C ILE A 10 24.30 -11.75 5.49
N GLN A 11 23.89 -10.49 5.36
CA GLN A 11 23.95 -9.74 4.10
C GLN A 11 25.39 -9.52 3.64
N GLN A 12 26.34 -9.25 4.56
CA GLN A 12 27.77 -9.13 4.24
C GLN A 12 28.37 -10.45 3.81
N ASP A 13 28.00 -11.55 4.47
CA ASP A 13 28.62 -12.87 4.23
C ASP A 13 28.07 -13.56 2.98
N PHE A 14 26.82 -13.31 2.59
CA PHE A 14 26.11 -13.99 1.49
C PHE A 14 25.69 -13.08 0.32
N GLY A 15 26.16 -11.84 0.28
CA GLY A 15 25.85 -10.90 -0.81
C GLY A 15 24.44 -10.35 -0.76
N GLN A 16 23.72 -10.33 -1.89
CA GLN A 16 22.36 -9.77 -1.95
C GLN A 16 21.32 -10.71 -1.33
N VAL A 17 21.25 -10.77 -0.01
CA VAL A 17 20.18 -11.47 0.71
C VAL A 17 19.13 -10.44 1.12
N VAL A 18 17.89 -10.65 0.68
CA VAL A 18 16.74 -9.89 1.17
C VAL A 18 16.28 -10.51 2.48
N TYR A 19 16.21 -9.74 3.54
CA TYR A 19 15.80 -10.20 4.86
C TYR A 19 14.66 -9.32 5.41
N GLY A 20 13.81 -9.94 6.23
CA GLY A 20 12.83 -9.26 7.07
C GLY A 20 13.29 -9.24 8.52
N LEU A 21 12.82 -8.27 9.28
CA LEU A 21 13.05 -8.15 10.70
C LEU A 21 11.71 -8.29 11.44
N GLY A 22 11.62 -9.27 12.32
CA GLY A 22 10.54 -9.39 13.29
C GLY A 22 11.01 -8.88 14.66
N GLU A 23 10.16 -8.15 15.35
CA GLU A 23 10.44 -7.68 16.72
C GLU A 23 9.75 -8.60 17.72
N ALA A 24 10.54 -9.28 18.57
CA ALA A 24 10.02 -10.07 19.67
C ALA A 24 9.77 -9.17 20.89
N HIS A 25 8.51 -8.94 21.23
CA HIS A 25 8.09 -8.35 22.49
C HIS A 25 7.73 -9.44 23.50
N SER A 26 7.66 -9.11 24.79
CA SER A 26 7.51 -10.05 25.90
C SER A 26 6.30 -11.01 25.83
N ASN A 27 5.34 -10.76 24.94
CA ASN A 27 4.16 -11.58 24.68
C ASN A 27 4.15 -12.23 23.29
N PHE A 28 5.22 -12.08 22.51
CA PHE A 28 5.34 -12.64 21.17
C PHE A 28 6.12 -13.94 21.19
N SER A 29 5.60 -14.99 20.57
CA SER A 29 6.36 -16.21 20.33
C SER A 29 7.42 -15.96 19.24
N ILE A 30 8.54 -16.69 19.31
CA ILE A 30 9.58 -16.67 18.25
C ILE A 30 8.97 -16.97 16.88
N ASN A 31 7.97 -17.87 16.80
CA ASN A 31 7.30 -18.21 15.56
C ASN A 31 6.61 -17.00 14.92
N MET A 32 5.92 -16.16 15.71
CA MET A 32 5.30 -14.94 15.20
C MET A 32 6.33 -13.95 14.67
N ALA A 33 7.44 -13.76 15.40
CA ALA A 33 8.52 -12.88 14.94
C ALA A 33 9.17 -13.38 13.64
N VAL A 34 9.28 -14.69 13.46
CA VAL A 34 9.76 -15.30 12.22
C VAL A 34 8.75 -15.09 11.08
N GLU A 35 7.45 -15.28 11.31
CA GLU A 35 6.41 -15.02 10.31
C GLU A 35 6.39 -13.55 9.88
N GLU A 36 6.49 -12.61 10.82
CA GLU A 36 6.60 -11.18 10.51
C GLU A 36 7.86 -10.86 9.68
N ALA A 37 8.99 -11.48 10.01
CA ALA A 37 10.23 -11.29 9.27
C ALA A 37 10.13 -11.83 7.83
N ILE A 38 9.49 -12.99 7.65
CA ILE A 38 9.24 -13.58 6.34
C ILE A 38 8.34 -12.68 5.51
N GLU A 39 7.22 -12.21 6.07
CA GLU A 39 6.28 -11.37 5.35
C GLU A 39 6.88 -10.00 5.02
N SER A 40 7.62 -9.39 5.94
CA SER A 40 8.34 -8.14 5.69
C SER A 40 9.38 -8.30 4.58
N SER A 41 10.12 -9.41 4.57
CA SER A 41 11.07 -9.73 3.50
C SER A 41 10.37 -9.87 2.15
N ARG A 42 9.20 -10.52 2.12
CA ARG A 42 8.38 -10.68 0.94
C ARG A 42 7.90 -9.33 0.38
N ILE A 43 7.44 -8.43 1.26
CA ILE A 43 7.03 -7.07 0.87
C ILE A 43 8.22 -6.29 0.30
N GLN A 44 9.39 -6.39 0.91
CA GLN A 44 10.60 -5.76 0.38
C GLN A 44 11.00 -6.30 -1.01
N GLN A 45 10.80 -7.60 -1.25
CA GLN A 45 11.00 -8.17 -2.60
C GLN A 45 10.00 -7.64 -3.61
N ILE A 46 8.73 -7.45 -3.22
CA ILE A 46 7.70 -6.85 -4.07
C ILE A 46 8.05 -5.39 -4.40
N LEU A 47 8.52 -4.62 -3.42
CA LEU A 47 8.92 -3.22 -3.60
C LEU A 47 10.22 -3.04 -4.40
N ASN A 48 10.99 -4.12 -4.63
CA ASN A 48 12.22 -4.06 -5.40
C ASN A 48 11.95 -4.01 -6.91
N PRO A 49 12.20 -2.88 -7.60
CA PRO A 49 11.91 -2.76 -9.03
C PRO A 49 12.77 -3.68 -9.92
N LYS A 50 13.84 -4.28 -9.38
CA LYS A 50 14.67 -5.26 -10.07
C LYS A 50 14.16 -6.71 -9.93
N SER A 51 13.06 -6.92 -9.21
CA SER A 51 12.48 -8.24 -9.02
C SER A 51 11.77 -8.72 -10.28
N LYS A 52 12.35 -9.71 -10.96
CA LYS A 52 11.73 -10.36 -12.14
C LYS A 52 10.35 -10.97 -11.84
N LYS A 53 10.12 -11.42 -10.61
CA LYS A 53 8.85 -12.03 -10.18
C LYS A 53 7.68 -11.04 -10.25
N HIS A 54 7.95 -9.75 -10.00
CA HIS A 54 6.93 -8.70 -9.93
C HIS A 54 7.03 -7.71 -11.10
N GLU A 55 7.83 -8.04 -12.13
CA GLU A 55 8.01 -7.23 -13.34
C GLU A 55 6.67 -6.82 -14.01
N PRO A 56 5.64 -7.71 -14.14
CA PRO A 56 4.35 -7.32 -14.70
C PRO A 56 3.64 -6.23 -13.89
N LEU A 57 3.74 -6.26 -12.56
CA LEU A 57 3.16 -5.23 -11.69
C LEU A 57 3.84 -3.88 -11.91
N PHE A 58 5.18 -3.88 -11.96
CA PHE A 58 5.93 -2.64 -12.23
C PHE A 58 5.69 -2.09 -13.63
N ALA A 59 5.48 -2.96 -14.63
CA ALA A 59 5.08 -2.53 -15.97
C ALA A 59 3.72 -1.80 -15.95
N LEU A 60 2.73 -2.33 -15.23
CA LEU A 60 1.42 -1.68 -15.07
C LEU A 60 1.53 -0.34 -14.34
N LEU A 61 2.31 -0.28 -13.25
CA LEU A 61 2.55 0.97 -12.53
C LEU A 61 3.27 2.01 -13.41
N SER A 62 4.18 1.56 -14.27
CA SER A 62 4.86 2.43 -15.25
C SER A 62 3.88 2.96 -16.30
N MET A 63 2.93 2.15 -16.75
CA MET A 63 1.85 2.61 -17.66
C MET A 63 0.99 3.68 -16.99
N MET A 64 0.64 3.53 -15.72
CA MET A 64 -0.09 4.57 -14.98
C MET A 64 0.67 5.89 -14.93
N LYS A 65 1.99 5.85 -14.70
CA LYS A 65 2.86 7.04 -14.69
C LYS A 65 2.89 7.78 -16.02
N THR A 66 2.74 7.08 -17.15
CA THR A 66 2.70 7.72 -18.48
C THR A 66 1.40 8.44 -18.74
N THR A 67 0.33 8.06 -18.07
CA THR A 67 -1.00 8.67 -18.20
C THR A 67 -1.25 9.80 -17.20
N ASP A 68 -0.50 9.82 -16.09
CA ASP A 68 -0.57 10.85 -15.06
C ASP A 68 0.86 11.25 -14.61
N ALA A 69 1.32 12.39 -15.12
CA ALA A 69 2.66 12.91 -14.82
C ALA A 69 2.84 13.29 -13.33
N ASP A 70 1.76 13.52 -12.59
CA ASP A 70 1.78 13.88 -11.18
C ASP A 70 1.72 12.67 -10.25
N LEU A 71 1.37 11.50 -10.78
CA LEU A 71 1.19 10.28 -9.99
C LEU A 71 2.43 9.92 -9.16
N GLU A 72 3.63 10.02 -9.74
CA GLU A 72 4.86 9.69 -9.03
C GLU A 72 5.13 10.63 -7.85
N ARG A 73 4.87 11.91 -8.04
CA ARG A 73 5.01 12.93 -6.98
C ARG A 73 3.97 12.71 -5.89
N HIS A 74 2.72 12.43 -6.28
CA HIS A 74 1.64 12.10 -5.37
C HIS A 74 1.98 10.85 -4.52
N VAL A 75 2.35 9.74 -5.15
CA VAL A 75 2.73 8.50 -4.43
C VAL A 75 3.86 8.76 -3.45
N LYS A 76 4.89 9.52 -3.84
CA LYS A 76 6.01 9.86 -2.95
C LYS A 76 5.56 10.69 -1.75
N ARG A 77 4.76 11.76 -1.95
CA ARG A 77 4.28 12.60 -0.85
C ARG A 77 3.34 11.84 0.08
N THR A 78 2.41 11.07 -0.47
CA THR A 78 1.50 10.22 0.32
C THR A 78 2.29 9.19 1.14
N GLN A 79 3.33 8.58 0.56
CA GLN A 79 4.21 7.66 1.28
C GLN A 79 4.97 8.35 2.42
N GLU A 80 5.58 9.50 2.18
CA GLU A 80 6.31 10.26 3.21
C GLU A 80 5.39 10.67 4.37
N LEU A 81 4.18 11.12 4.08
CA LEU A 81 3.18 11.48 5.09
C LEU A 81 2.70 10.26 5.88
N SER A 82 2.39 9.17 5.19
CA SER A 82 1.94 7.92 5.80
C SER A 82 2.99 7.33 6.74
N VAL A 83 4.26 7.30 6.32
CA VAL A 83 5.38 6.80 7.16
C VAL A 83 5.55 7.66 8.41
N LYS A 84 5.56 8.99 8.28
CA LYS A 84 5.64 9.89 9.44
C LYS A 84 4.49 9.68 10.42
N LEU A 85 3.27 9.49 9.91
CA LEU A 85 2.10 9.23 10.75
C LEU A 85 2.23 7.88 11.45
N ALA A 86 2.60 6.83 10.72
CA ALA A 86 2.82 5.48 11.25
C ALA A 86 3.91 5.44 12.35
N GLU A 87 4.99 6.21 12.19
CA GLU A 87 6.02 6.34 13.22
C GLU A 87 5.49 7.01 14.49
N LYS A 88 4.68 8.08 14.33
CA LYS A 88 4.12 8.82 15.46
C LYS A 88 3.11 8.01 16.29
N ILE A 89 2.33 7.14 15.64
CA ILE A 89 1.37 6.26 16.35
C ILE A 89 1.99 4.94 16.80
N GLY A 90 3.27 4.69 16.48
CA GLY A 90 3.96 3.46 16.88
C GLY A 90 3.53 2.21 16.12
N LEU A 91 3.13 2.37 14.84
CA LEU A 91 2.70 1.23 14.00
C LEU A 91 3.79 0.14 13.98
N PRO A 92 3.45 -1.15 14.14
CA PRO A 92 4.39 -2.25 14.07
C PRO A 92 5.17 -2.32 12.75
N PHE A 93 6.33 -2.95 12.77
CA PHE A 93 7.23 -3.00 11.60
C PHE A 93 6.59 -3.64 10.37
N LEU A 94 5.89 -4.76 10.55
CA LEU A 94 5.19 -5.44 9.45
C LEU A 94 4.14 -4.54 8.82
N GLU A 95 3.32 -3.87 9.64
CA GLU A 95 2.27 -2.97 9.18
C GLU A 95 2.84 -1.73 8.47
N LYS A 96 4.00 -1.22 8.90
CA LYS A 96 4.74 -0.16 8.17
C LYS A 96 5.18 -0.64 6.78
N SER A 97 5.64 -1.89 6.66
CA SER A 97 6.02 -2.47 5.37
C SER A 97 4.80 -2.62 4.46
N GLN A 98 3.67 -3.09 4.99
CA GLN A 98 2.40 -3.18 4.27
C GLN A 98 1.91 -1.78 3.83
N LEU A 99 1.99 -0.79 4.72
CA LEU A 99 1.62 0.59 4.43
C LEU A 99 2.41 1.16 3.24
N GLN A 100 3.73 0.93 3.20
CA GLN A 100 4.56 1.37 2.06
C GLN A 100 4.09 0.76 0.74
N LEU A 101 3.72 -0.52 0.74
CA LEU A 101 3.21 -1.19 -0.44
C LEU A 101 1.83 -0.66 -0.84
N VAL A 102 0.95 -0.41 0.13
CA VAL A 102 -0.38 0.20 -0.12
C VAL A 102 -0.23 1.60 -0.71
N CYS A 103 0.70 2.43 -0.24
CA CYS A 103 0.96 3.75 -0.83
C CYS A 103 1.26 3.67 -2.34
N VAL A 104 1.96 2.64 -2.78
CA VAL A 104 2.28 2.45 -4.21
C VAL A 104 1.09 1.93 -5.00
N LEU A 105 0.21 1.15 -4.38
CA LEU A 105 -0.83 0.37 -5.05
C LEU A 105 -2.26 0.89 -4.86
N HIS A 106 -2.51 1.83 -3.95
CA HIS A 106 -3.88 2.23 -3.60
C HIS A 106 -4.72 2.65 -4.80
N ASP A 107 -4.09 3.28 -5.75
CA ASP A 107 -4.72 3.81 -6.96
C ASP A 107 -4.65 2.88 -8.19
N ILE A 108 -4.11 1.65 -8.05
CA ILE A 108 -3.91 0.74 -9.19
C ILE A 108 -5.21 0.47 -9.97
N GLY A 109 -6.34 0.56 -9.31
CA GLY A 109 -7.65 0.39 -9.94
C GLY A 109 -8.03 1.50 -10.93
N LYS A 110 -7.34 2.64 -10.94
CA LYS A 110 -7.51 3.69 -11.96
C LYS A 110 -7.23 3.20 -13.38
N LEU A 111 -6.45 2.11 -13.53
CA LEU A 111 -6.26 1.42 -14.82
C LEU A 111 -7.59 0.93 -15.45
N PHE A 112 -8.62 0.73 -14.65
CA PHE A 112 -9.93 0.23 -15.08
C PHE A 112 -10.99 1.34 -15.19
N VAL A 113 -10.58 2.60 -15.09
CA VAL A 113 -11.44 3.79 -15.29
C VAL A 113 -11.16 4.34 -16.68
N PRO A 114 -12.21 4.71 -17.47
CA PRO A 114 -12.03 5.31 -18.78
C PRO A 114 -11.16 6.56 -18.71
N GLN A 115 -10.22 6.70 -19.66
CA GLN A 115 -9.24 7.79 -19.68
C GLN A 115 -9.87 9.16 -19.89
N ASP A 116 -10.93 9.24 -20.68
CA ASP A 116 -11.70 10.45 -20.92
C ASP A 116 -12.34 11.02 -19.62
N ILE A 117 -12.71 10.12 -18.70
CA ILE A 117 -13.23 10.50 -17.38
C ILE A 117 -12.09 10.95 -16.46
N LEU A 118 -10.96 10.21 -16.44
CA LEU A 118 -9.81 10.55 -15.59
C LEU A 118 -9.16 11.89 -15.99
N GLN A 119 -9.13 12.19 -17.29
CA GLN A 119 -8.50 13.40 -17.85
C GLN A 119 -9.48 14.54 -18.08
N LYS A 120 -10.73 14.41 -17.66
CA LYS A 120 -11.76 15.41 -17.89
C LYS A 120 -11.42 16.74 -17.21
N LYS A 121 -11.33 17.79 -18.02
CA LYS A 121 -11.16 19.16 -17.52
C LYS A 121 -12.54 19.72 -17.15
N GLY A 122 -12.84 19.79 -15.87
CA GLY A 122 -14.08 20.35 -15.35
C GLY A 122 -14.82 19.42 -14.39
N ALA A 123 -16.03 19.79 -14.02
CA ALA A 123 -16.81 19.04 -13.07
C ALA A 123 -17.24 17.66 -13.64
N LEU A 124 -17.09 16.64 -12.81
CA LEU A 124 -17.58 15.29 -13.11
C LEU A 124 -19.09 15.21 -12.87
N THR A 125 -19.79 14.48 -13.71
CA THR A 125 -21.19 14.10 -13.45
C THR A 125 -21.23 13.08 -12.29
N LYS A 126 -22.42 12.82 -11.77
CA LYS A 126 -22.62 11.80 -10.74
C LYS A 126 -22.20 10.40 -11.23
N ASP A 127 -22.52 10.08 -12.48
CA ASP A 127 -22.21 8.77 -13.07
C ASP A 127 -20.70 8.61 -13.33
N GLU A 128 -20.03 9.67 -13.81
CA GLU A 128 -18.58 9.69 -13.98
C GLU A 128 -17.86 9.54 -12.62
N MET A 129 -18.33 10.27 -11.61
CA MET A 129 -17.80 10.13 -10.25
C MET A 129 -18.02 8.71 -9.68
N ALA A 130 -19.18 8.10 -9.95
CA ALA A 130 -19.44 6.71 -9.54
C ALA A 130 -18.47 5.73 -10.22
N GLN A 131 -18.14 5.96 -11.49
CA GLN A 131 -17.14 5.15 -12.20
C GLN A 131 -15.73 5.31 -11.60
N ILE A 132 -15.33 6.55 -11.29
CA ILE A 132 -14.03 6.79 -10.59
C ILE A 132 -13.99 6.07 -9.25
N LYS A 133 -15.05 6.18 -8.45
CA LYS A 133 -15.10 5.52 -7.12
C LYS A 133 -14.94 4.00 -7.18
N GLN A 134 -15.26 3.38 -8.32
CA GLN A 134 -15.04 1.93 -8.50
C GLN A 134 -13.57 1.54 -8.51
N HIS A 135 -12.61 2.47 -8.66
CA HIS A 135 -11.19 2.11 -8.69
C HIS A 135 -10.74 1.40 -7.42
N ALA A 136 -11.25 1.79 -6.25
CA ALA A 136 -10.90 1.14 -4.99
C ALA A 136 -11.28 -0.35 -4.98
N GLN A 137 -12.51 -0.69 -5.40
CA GLN A 137 -12.97 -2.08 -5.54
C GLN A 137 -12.22 -2.82 -6.65
N LYS A 138 -12.11 -2.22 -7.85
CA LYS A 138 -11.44 -2.85 -9.00
C LYS A 138 -9.96 -3.09 -8.76
N GLY A 139 -9.28 -2.17 -8.05
CA GLY A 139 -7.89 -2.34 -7.63
C GLY A 139 -7.73 -3.52 -6.68
N ALA A 140 -8.62 -3.63 -5.69
CA ALA A 140 -8.63 -4.78 -4.78
C ALA A 140 -8.90 -6.09 -5.52
N ASP A 141 -9.90 -6.14 -6.39
CA ASP A 141 -10.25 -7.34 -7.18
C ASP A 141 -9.10 -7.77 -8.10
N PHE A 142 -8.34 -6.81 -8.61
CA PHE A 142 -7.13 -7.09 -9.40
C PHE A 142 -6.03 -7.70 -8.53
N LEU A 143 -5.75 -7.11 -7.37
CA LEU A 143 -4.71 -7.59 -6.46
C LEU A 143 -5.03 -8.98 -5.88
N LEU A 144 -6.31 -9.27 -5.62
CA LEU A 144 -6.74 -10.61 -5.16
C LEU A 144 -6.44 -11.74 -6.14
N LYS A 145 -6.22 -11.44 -7.44
CA LYS A 145 -5.80 -12.43 -8.45
C LYS A 145 -4.30 -12.72 -8.38
N MET A 146 -3.56 -11.96 -7.61
CA MET A 146 -2.11 -12.11 -7.46
C MET A 146 -1.83 -12.78 -6.10
N PRO A 147 -1.14 -13.94 -6.07
CA PRO A 147 -0.77 -14.58 -4.81
C PRO A 147 -0.02 -13.61 -3.92
N SER A 148 -0.36 -13.59 -2.64
CA SER A 148 0.33 -12.79 -1.61
C SER A 148 -0.10 -11.33 -1.50
N PHE A 149 -1.17 -10.92 -2.16
CA PHE A 149 -1.66 -9.54 -2.07
C PHE A 149 -3.01 -9.45 -1.33
N GLU A 150 -3.49 -10.53 -0.71
CA GLU A 150 -4.82 -10.60 -0.09
C GLU A 150 -5.02 -9.51 0.97
N ASN A 151 -4.05 -9.35 1.89
CA ASN A 151 -4.10 -8.30 2.92
C ASN A 151 -3.99 -6.90 2.31
N ILE A 152 -3.10 -6.74 1.33
CA ILE A 152 -2.89 -5.46 0.63
C ILE A 152 -4.16 -5.06 -0.13
N ALA A 153 -4.83 -6.00 -0.78
CA ALA A 153 -6.09 -5.77 -1.50
C ALA A 153 -7.17 -5.19 -0.58
N LEU A 154 -7.25 -5.65 0.67
CA LEU A 154 -8.20 -5.16 1.65
C LEU A 154 -7.95 -3.68 1.98
N PHE A 155 -6.69 -3.30 2.20
CA PHE A 155 -6.33 -1.91 2.48
C PHE A 155 -6.57 -1.00 1.26
N VAL A 156 -6.26 -1.49 0.05
CA VAL A 156 -6.55 -0.79 -1.21
C VAL A 156 -8.06 -0.62 -1.39
N LYS A 157 -8.89 -1.63 -1.07
CA LYS A 157 -10.35 -1.50 -1.13
C LYS A 157 -10.87 -0.36 -0.27
N TYR A 158 -10.32 -0.18 0.94
CA TYR A 158 -10.90 0.69 1.97
C TYR A 158 -10.18 2.03 2.12
N HIS A 159 -9.22 2.39 1.27
CA HIS A 159 -8.46 3.63 1.42
C HIS A 159 -9.30 4.92 1.23
N HIS A 160 -10.50 4.81 0.70
CA HIS A 160 -11.46 5.92 0.61
C HIS A 160 -12.62 5.81 1.58
N GLU A 161 -12.55 4.86 2.52
CA GLU A 161 -13.50 4.87 3.63
C GLU A 161 -13.23 6.06 4.57
N ARG A 162 -14.28 6.56 5.19
CA ARG A 162 -14.20 7.73 6.09
C ARG A 162 -14.63 7.35 7.47
N TYR A 163 -13.95 7.88 8.47
CA TYR A 163 -14.24 7.59 9.87
C TYR A 163 -15.71 7.90 10.25
N ASP A 164 -16.34 8.86 9.55
CA ASP A 164 -17.76 9.22 9.72
C ASP A 164 -18.75 8.28 9.02
N GLY A 165 -18.28 7.26 8.30
CA GLY A 165 -19.09 6.29 7.55
C GLY A 165 -19.63 6.81 6.21
N LYS A 166 -19.17 7.99 5.76
CA LYS A 166 -19.58 8.58 4.46
C LYS A 166 -18.60 8.29 3.34
N GLY A 167 -17.70 7.35 3.56
CA GLY A 167 -16.74 6.87 2.57
C GLY A 167 -17.31 5.87 1.57
N TYR A 168 -16.44 5.23 0.86
CA TYR A 168 -16.78 4.17 -0.10
C TYR A 168 -15.64 3.13 -0.16
N PRO A 169 -15.87 1.89 -0.61
CA PRO A 169 -17.09 1.39 -1.26
C PRO A 169 -18.17 0.85 -0.31
N MET A 170 -17.86 0.58 0.96
CA MET A 170 -18.73 -0.13 1.89
C MET A 170 -19.43 0.81 2.89
N GLY A 171 -18.94 2.03 3.10
CA GLY A 171 -19.42 2.94 4.12
C GLY A 171 -19.06 2.51 5.55
N LEU A 172 -17.89 1.88 5.72
CA LEU A 172 -17.36 1.48 7.01
C LEU A 172 -17.16 2.70 7.91
N LYS A 173 -17.35 2.50 9.23
CA LYS A 173 -17.30 3.59 10.21
C LYS A 173 -16.31 3.29 11.33
N GLY A 174 -15.59 4.32 11.73
CA GLY A 174 -14.69 4.22 12.89
C GLY A 174 -13.63 3.16 12.72
N GLU A 175 -13.55 2.24 13.67
CA GLU A 175 -12.52 1.19 13.71
C GLU A 175 -12.87 -0.05 12.87
N GLU A 176 -14.06 -0.10 12.25
CA GLU A 176 -14.34 -1.08 11.20
C GLU A 176 -13.38 -0.92 10.00
N ILE A 177 -12.84 0.31 9.81
CA ILE A 177 -11.84 0.61 8.79
C ILE A 177 -10.47 0.15 9.29
N PRO A 178 -9.77 -0.73 8.57
CA PRO A 178 -8.42 -1.15 8.93
C PRO A 178 -7.48 0.05 9.14
N GLU A 179 -6.61 -0.01 10.14
CA GLU A 179 -5.75 1.12 10.53
C GLU A 179 -4.89 1.63 9.38
N ILE A 180 -4.30 0.73 8.60
CA ILE A 180 -3.51 1.08 7.41
C ILE A 180 -4.37 1.87 6.41
N ALA A 181 -5.62 1.47 6.18
CA ALA A 181 -6.51 2.20 5.28
C ALA A 181 -6.88 3.59 5.82
N ARG A 182 -7.04 3.74 7.15
CA ARG A 182 -7.25 5.05 7.79
C ARG A 182 -6.05 5.98 7.61
N ILE A 183 -4.82 5.45 7.75
CA ILE A 183 -3.58 6.21 7.57
C ILE A 183 -3.48 6.71 6.13
N ILE A 184 -3.70 5.83 5.16
CA ILE A 184 -3.69 6.20 3.72
C ILE A 184 -4.76 7.24 3.42
N ALA A 185 -6.00 7.05 3.89
CA ALA A 185 -7.10 8.00 3.67
C ALA A 185 -6.75 9.42 4.15
N VAL A 186 -6.07 9.54 5.29
CA VAL A 186 -5.62 10.84 5.83
C VAL A 186 -4.51 11.42 4.96
N ALA A 187 -3.49 10.63 4.63
CA ALA A 187 -2.32 11.09 3.87
C ALA A 187 -2.71 11.50 2.44
N ASP A 188 -3.54 10.69 1.78
CA ASP A 188 -4.06 10.95 0.44
C ASP A 188 -4.93 12.22 0.39
N SER A 189 -5.87 12.36 1.34
CA SER A 189 -6.71 13.55 1.44
C SER A 189 -5.89 14.81 1.72
N TYR A 190 -4.83 14.71 2.53
CA TYR A 190 -3.96 15.85 2.81
C TYR A 190 -3.13 16.26 1.58
N ASP A 191 -2.65 15.30 0.81
CA ASP A 191 -1.87 15.57 -0.41
C ASP A 191 -2.74 16.19 -1.52
N ALA A 192 -4.04 15.90 -1.52
CA ALA A 192 -5.00 16.44 -2.49
C ALA A 192 -5.49 17.87 -2.18
N MET A 193 -5.19 18.41 -0.98
CA MET A 193 -5.55 19.78 -0.57
C MET A 193 -4.54 20.81 -1.05
#